data_03c7ac079114f2b532143bdf3671b55d
#
_entry.id   03c7ac079114f2b532143bdf3671b55d
#
_cell.length_a   1.000
_cell.length_b   1.000
_cell.length_c   1.000
_cell.angle_alpha   90.00
_cell.angle_beta   90.00
_cell.angle_gamma   90.00
#
_symmetry.space_group_name_H-M   'P 1'
#
loop_
_entity.id
_entity.type
_entity.pdbx_description
1 polymer ?
#
loop_
_entity_poly.entity_id
_entity_poly.type
_entity_poly.pdbx_seq_one_letter_code
_entity_poly.pdbx_strand_id
1 'polypeptide(L)'
;MNRFGSFSERFVGEGLTFDDVLLVPAESSVLPPDIDLSTNLTKTIRLNTPIMSAAMDTVTEYRMAIAIAREGGIGVIHKSMPIDDQAEQVDMVKRSENGVITNPFYLGPNNTLGEADALMAKYRISGVPVVDTDGRLIGIITNRDMKFEENMDRLISEVMTSEGLVTGREGTTLEEAKDILRRHKIEKLPIVDDNFRLKGLITIKDIEKVVKYPNSAKDKHGRLLCAAAIGVTNDILDRAGGLVQAGVDALVLDSAHGHSANIMRCVGLVKNAFPEVQLIAGNVATAEGTEALIKAGADCVKVGIGPGSICTTRVVSGIGVPQITAVLEAAAMGDKYGIPVIADGGIKYSGDIVKALAAGARVVMMGSMLAGCEESPGESEIFQGRQFKVYRGMGSIGAMQKGSGDRYFQSGSKKLVPEGVEGRVPYKGPVSDTIFQMMGGLRSGMGYCGCPNIEALRTKTKFVRITGAGLKESHPHDIYITKEAPNYTMNPQG
;
A
#
# COMPACT_ATOMS: atom_id res chain seq x y z
N MET A 1 -2.64 -20.85 -52.46
CA MET A 1 -2.54 -19.77 -51.47
C MET A 1 -3.28 -20.18 -50.22
N ASN A 2 -2.53 -20.39 -49.12
CA ASN A 2 -3.04 -20.96 -47.89
C ASN A 2 -3.84 -19.87 -47.13
N ARG A 3 -5.16 -19.82 -47.30
CA ARG A 3 -6.04 -18.85 -46.64
C ARG A 3 -6.01 -18.96 -45.10
N PHE A 4 -5.44 -20.01 -44.55
CA PHE A 4 -5.34 -20.24 -43.10
C PHE A 4 -4.02 -19.78 -42.48
N GLY A 5 -2.95 -19.56 -43.28
CA GLY A 5 -1.66 -19.09 -42.75
C GLY A 5 -1.72 -17.73 -42.05
N SER A 6 -2.49 -16.78 -42.62
CA SER A 6 -2.63 -15.44 -42.02
C SER A 6 -3.50 -15.39 -40.75
N PHE A 7 -4.32 -16.42 -40.47
CA PHE A 7 -5.12 -16.49 -39.25
C PHE A 7 -4.32 -17.03 -38.05
N SER A 8 -3.39 -17.99 -38.29
CA SER A 8 -2.53 -18.53 -37.22
C SER A 8 -1.58 -17.48 -36.64
N GLU A 9 -1.12 -16.52 -37.46
CA GLU A 9 -0.28 -15.41 -37.03
C GLU A 9 -0.98 -14.42 -36.10
N ARG A 10 -2.31 -14.47 -36.05
CA ARG A 10 -3.12 -13.61 -35.14
C ARG A 10 -3.23 -14.19 -33.71
N PHE A 11 -2.83 -15.43 -33.51
CA PHE A 11 -2.79 -16.07 -32.21
C PHE A 11 -1.37 -16.01 -31.65
N VAL A 12 -1.15 -15.21 -30.61
CA VAL A 12 0.16 -15.04 -29.97
C VAL A 12 0.52 -16.18 -29.01
N GLY A 13 -0.36 -17.17 -28.87
CA GLY A 13 -0.13 -18.33 -28.02
C GLY A 13 -1.27 -18.58 -27.03
N GLU A 14 -0.97 -19.38 -26.01
CA GLU A 14 -1.89 -19.73 -24.95
C GLU A 14 -1.61 -18.89 -23.70
N GLY A 15 -2.65 -18.29 -23.14
CA GLY A 15 -2.55 -17.50 -21.90
C GLY A 15 -2.89 -18.35 -20.68
N LEU A 16 -2.07 -18.24 -19.62
CA LEU A 16 -2.18 -19.00 -18.38
C LEU A 16 -2.57 -18.07 -17.20
N THR A 17 -3.55 -18.52 -16.41
CA THR A 17 -3.95 -17.90 -15.12
C THR A 17 -3.21 -18.57 -13.96
N PHE A 18 -3.44 -18.11 -12.72
CA PHE A 18 -2.95 -18.80 -11.53
C PHE A 18 -3.51 -20.20 -11.37
N ASP A 19 -4.71 -20.45 -11.87
CA ASP A 19 -5.40 -21.75 -11.77
C ASP A 19 -4.88 -22.78 -12.78
N ASP A 20 -4.14 -22.36 -13.80
CA ASP A 20 -3.62 -23.24 -14.85
C ASP A 20 -2.23 -23.84 -14.55
N VAL A 21 -1.60 -23.41 -13.44
CA VAL A 21 -0.23 -23.79 -13.13
C VAL A 21 -0.03 -24.13 -11.65
N LEU A 22 0.93 -25.00 -11.37
CA LEU A 22 1.52 -25.21 -10.04
C LEU A 22 3.04 -25.06 -10.13
N LEU A 23 3.70 -24.76 -9.01
CA LEU A 23 5.15 -24.83 -8.90
C LEU A 23 5.59 -26.26 -8.59
N VAL A 24 6.67 -26.68 -9.23
CA VAL A 24 7.27 -27.99 -8.99
C VAL A 24 8.12 -27.91 -7.72
N PRO A 25 7.89 -28.81 -6.73
CA PRO A 25 8.74 -28.88 -5.53
C PRO A 25 10.20 -29.18 -5.91
N ALA A 26 11.12 -28.67 -5.10
CA ALA A 26 12.56 -28.90 -5.29
C ALA A 26 13.21 -29.31 -3.98
N GLU A 27 14.45 -29.83 -4.05
CA GLU A 27 15.26 -30.07 -2.86
C GLU A 27 15.40 -28.79 -2.02
N SER A 28 15.17 -28.90 -0.73
CA SER A 28 15.17 -27.74 0.17
C SER A 28 15.90 -28.02 1.47
N SER A 29 16.80 -27.11 1.81
CA SER A 29 17.38 -26.97 3.14
C SER A 29 16.89 -25.73 3.88
N VAL A 30 15.89 -25.03 3.32
CA VAL A 30 15.39 -23.73 3.81
C VAL A 30 14.20 -23.95 4.72
N LEU A 31 14.25 -23.41 5.94
CA LEU A 31 13.13 -23.42 6.87
C LEU A 31 12.27 -22.15 6.69
N PRO A 32 10.94 -22.26 6.76
CA PRO A 32 10.05 -21.11 6.59
C PRO A 32 10.37 -19.88 7.45
N PRO A 33 10.79 -20.00 8.72
CA PRO A 33 11.15 -18.83 9.54
C PRO A 33 12.38 -18.06 9.03
N ASP A 34 13.31 -18.74 8.35
CA ASP A 34 14.59 -18.17 7.90
C ASP A 34 14.49 -17.47 6.52
N ILE A 35 13.32 -17.51 5.90
CA ILE A 35 13.11 -16.97 4.56
C ILE A 35 13.03 -15.43 4.61
N ASP A 36 13.86 -14.77 3.80
CA ASP A 36 13.77 -13.32 3.58
C ASP A 36 12.71 -12.98 2.52
N LEU A 37 11.64 -12.30 2.95
CA LEU A 37 10.55 -11.83 2.08
C LEU A 37 10.80 -10.43 1.51
N SER A 38 11.91 -9.79 1.86
CA SER A 38 12.19 -8.44 1.39
C SER A 38 12.40 -8.38 -0.12
N THR A 39 11.96 -7.28 -0.71
CA THR A 39 11.99 -7.09 -2.17
C THR A 39 12.12 -5.61 -2.53
N ASN A 40 12.54 -5.32 -3.74
CA ASN A 40 12.60 -3.96 -4.25
C ASN A 40 11.32 -3.63 -5.04
N LEU A 41 10.57 -2.63 -4.57
CA LEU A 41 9.42 -2.06 -5.29
C LEU A 41 9.89 -1.18 -6.46
N THR A 42 10.93 -0.40 -6.22
CA THR A 42 11.65 0.41 -7.23
C THR A 42 13.16 0.23 -7.00
N LYS A 43 13.98 0.94 -7.73
CA LYS A 43 15.45 0.94 -7.48
C LYS A 43 15.81 1.49 -6.11
N THR A 44 14.98 2.35 -5.52
CA THR A 44 15.26 3.07 -4.27
C THR A 44 14.33 2.69 -3.12
N ILE A 45 13.17 2.10 -3.40
CA ILE A 45 12.20 1.68 -2.37
C ILE A 45 12.30 0.18 -2.18
N ARG A 46 12.64 -0.25 -0.96
CA ARG A 46 12.64 -1.64 -0.51
C ARG A 46 11.46 -1.88 0.43
N LEU A 47 10.77 -2.99 0.24
CA LEU A 47 9.72 -3.50 1.12
C LEU A 47 10.25 -4.71 1.90
N ASN A 48 9.75 -4.92 3.12
CA ASN A 48 10.07 -6.08 3.95
C ASN A 48 9.14 -7.26 3.68
N THR A 49 7.97 -7.00 3.08
CA THR A 49 7.04 -8.00 2.52
C THR A 49 6.62 -7.60 1.11
N PRO A 50 6.46 -8.54 0.17
CA PRO A 50 6.19 -8.25 -1.24
C PRO A 50 4.72 -7.91 -1.53
N ILE A 51 4.10 -7.05 -0.71
CA ILE A 51 2.68 -6.74 -0.79
C ILE A 51 2.41 -5.24 -0.92
N MET A 52 1.35 -4.94 -1.68
CA MET A 52 0.84 -3.60 -1.88
C MET A 52 -0.69 -3.62 -1.84
N SER A 53 -1.34 -2.66 -1.17
CA SER A 53 -2.79 -2.54 -1.24
C SER A 53 -3.23 -1.68 -2.42
N ALA A 54 -4.36 -2.06 -3.06
CA ALA A 54 -4.84 -1.43 -4.27
C ALA A 54 -5.41 -0.02 -4.02
N ALA A 55 -5.20 0.88 -4.98
CA ALA A 55 -5.69 2.26 -4.98
C ALA A 55 -7.20 2.33 -5.27
N MET A 56 -8.01 1.76 -4.40
CA MET A 56 -9.47 1.68 -4.57
C MET A 56 -10.17 2.33 -3.38
N ASP A 57 -11.24 3.05 -3.63
CA ASP A 57 -11.99 3.82 -2.64
C ASP A 57 -12.75 2.97 -1.60
N THR A 58 -12.72 1.66 -1.74
CA THR A 58 -13.20 0.68 -0.75
C THR A 58 -12.08 -0.20 -0.19
N VAL A 59 -10.82 0.10 -0.48
CA VAL A 59 -9.66 -0.71 -0.03
C VAL A 59 -8.65 0.11 0.75
N THR A 60 -8.15 1.25 0.20
CA THR A 60 -6.99 1.92 0.78
C THR A 60 -7.20 3.40 1.03
N GLU A 61 -7.35 3.75 2.28
CA GLU A 61 -7.13 5.07 2.86
C GLU A 61 -6.03 4.96 3.93
N TYR A 62 -5.77 6.04 4.70
CA TYR A 62 -4.66 6.11 5.66
C TYR A 62 -4.62 4.93 6.66
N ARG A 63 -5.77 4.45 7.15
CA ARG A 63 -5.81 3.32 8.11
C ARG A 63 -5.21 2.06 7.50
N MET A 64 -5.66 1.70 6.30
CA MET A 64 -5.13 0.54 5.57
C MET A 64 -3.67 0.75 5.19
N ALA A 65 -3.28 1.94 4.71
CA ALA A 65 -1.91 2.24 4.33
C ALA A 65 -0.94 2.11 5.53
N ILE A 66 -1.33 2.61 6.71
CA ILE A 66 -0.57 2.44 7.96
C ILE A 66 -0.42 0.95 8.29
N ALA A 67 -1.52 0.21 8.27
CA ALA A 67 -1.53 -1.19 8.68
C ALA A 67 -0.67 -2.06 7.73
N ILE A 68 -0.78 -1.86 6.41
CA ILE A 68 0.06 -2.57 5.42
C ILE A 68 1.55 -2.21 5.59
N ALA A 69 1.88 -0.94 5.83
CA ALA A 69 3.26 -0.52 6.03
C ALA A 69 3.86 -1.11 7.32
N ARG A 70 3.07 -1.27 8.38
CA ARG A 70 3.46 -1.97 9.62
C ARG A 70 3.81 -3.44 9.39
N GLU A 71 3.11 -4.08 8.47
CA GLU A 71 3.37 -5.46 8.07
C GLU A 71 4.50 -5.58 7.02
N GLY A 72 5.17 -4.47 6.69
CA GLY A 72 6.34 -4.44 5.81
C GLY A 72 6.04 -4.20 4.32
N GLY A 73 4.78 -3.96 3.96
CA GLY A 73 4.33 -3.62 2.61
C GLY A 73 4.19 -2.12 2.39
N ILE A 74 3.37 -1.72 1.41
CA ILE A 74 3.04 -0.32 1.12
C ILE A 74 1.58 -0.17 0.71
N GLY A 75 0.88 0.83 1.25
CA GLY A 75 -0.48 1.17 0.86
C GLY A 75 -0.51 2.26 -0.21
N VAL A 76 -1.46 2.16 -1.16
CA VAL A 76 -1.68 3.19 -2.19
C VAL A 76 -2.97 3.95 -1.90
N ILE A 77 -2.86 5.17 -1.42
CA ILE A 77 -4.03 6.04 -1.18
C ILE A 77 -4.73 6.33 -2.52
N HIS A 78 -6.04 6.08 -2.58
CA HIS A 78 -6.82 6.29 -3.80
C HIS A 78 -7.02 7.78 -4.11
N LYS A 79 -7.30 8.10 -5.38
CA LYS A 79 -7.49 9.48 -5.88
C LYS A 79 -8.95 9.96 -5.94
N SER A 80 -9.92 9.13 -5.53
CA SER A 80 -11.36 9.47 -5.58
C SER A 80 -11.75 10.41 -4.44
N MET A 81 -10.97 11.49 -4.26
CA MET A 81 -11.14 12.56 -3.28
C MET A 81 -10.43 13.83 -3.75
N PRO A 82 -10.71 15.01 -3.17
CA PRO A 82 -9.98 16.26 -3.42
C PRO A 82 -8.47 16.09 -3.19
N ILE A 83 -7.66 16.96 -3.81
CA ILE A 83 -6.19 16.92 -3.70
C ILE A 83 -5.74 17.10 -2.25
N ASP A 84 -6.32 18.07 -1.57
CA ASP A 84 -5.96 18.39 -0.18
C ASP A 84 -6.30 17.24 0.76
N ASP A 85 -7.45 16.58 0.58
CA ASP A 85 -7.86 15.43 1.39
C ASP A 85 -6.90 14.25 1.15
N GLN A 86 -6.50 13.99 -0.09
CA GLN A 86 -5.53 12.93 -0.41
C GLN A 86 -4.15 13.23 0.18
N ALA A 87 -3.71 14.47 0.12
CA ALA A 87 -2.46 14.92 0.74
C ALA A 87 -2.51 14.79 2.27
N GLU A 88 -3.66 15.13 2.92
CA GLU A 88 -3.85 14.91 4.35
C GLU A 88 -3.79 13.42 4.71
N GLN A 89 -4.35 12.53 3.89
CA GLN A 89 -4.24 11.08 4.08
C GLN A 89 -2.78 10.61 4.06
N VAL A 90 -1.98 11.11 3.12
CA VAL A 90 -0.54 10.82 3.05
C VAL A 90 0.18 11.34 4.30
N ASP A 91 -0.08 12.58 4.70
CA ASP A 91 0.51 13.19 5.90
C ASP A 91 0.16 12.37 7.17
N MET A 92 -1.09 11.89 7.30
CA MET A 92 -1.50 10.99 8.39
C MET A 92 -0.66 9.72 8.44
N VAL A 93 -0.35 9.10 7.29
CA VAL A 93 0.52 7.92 7.24
C VAL A 93 1.94 8.28 7.64
N LYS A 94 2.50 9.34 7.08
CA LYS A 94 3.88 9.79 7.36
C LYS A 94 4.09 10.20 8.81
N ARG A 95 3.06 10.70 9.49
CA ARG A 95 3.10 11.07 10.91
C ARG A 95 2.74 9.94 11.87
N SER A 96 2.17 8.83 11.38
CA SER A 96 1.68 7.75 12.25
C SER A 96 2.78 7.03 13.01
N GLU A 97 3.97 6.94 12.44
CA GLU A 97 5.18 6.40 13.07
C GLU A 97 6.40 7.21 12.66
N ASN A 98 7.07 7.71 13.68
CA ASN A 98 8.36 8.34 13.54
C ASN A 98 9.26 7.77 14.63
N GLY A 99 10.49 7.40 14.29
CA GLY A 99 11.48 7.11 15.31
C GLY A 99 11.77 8.38 16.12
N VAL A 100 12.08 9.45 15.42
CA VAL A 100 12.13 10.83 15.91
C VAL A 100 11.19 11.64 15.04
N ILE A 101 10.17 12.25 15.61
CA ILE A 101 9.29 13.18 14.88
C ILE A 101 10.14 14.42 14.54
N THR A 102 10.64 14.51 13.31
CA THR A 102 11.56 15.59 12.87
C THR A 102 10.86 16.92 12.60
N ASN A 103 9.54 16.96 12.61
CA ASN A 103 8.75 18.19 12.47
C ASN A 103 7.49 18.07 13.34
N PRO A 104 7.64 18.11 14.67
CA PRO A 104 6.52 17.95 15.59
C PRO A 104 5.55 19.12 15.47
N PHE A 105 4.26 18.85 15.70
CA PHE A 105 3.33 19.94 15.97
C PHE A 105 3.79 20.70 17.20
N TYR A 106 3.70 22.00 17.13
CA TYR A 106 3.96 22.90 18.26
C TYR A 106 2.91 24.01 18.31
N LEU A 107 2.79 24.62 19.46
CA LEU A 107 1.92 25.78 19.68
C LEU A 107 2.75 26.90 20.33
N GLY A 108 2.25 28.12 20.26
CA GLY A 108 2.82 29.24 20.95
C GLY A 108 2.21 29.42 22.35
N PRO A 109 2.85 30.20 23.23
CA PRO A 109 2.34 30.43 24.61
C PRO A 109 1.00 31.16 24.67
N ASN A 110 0.66 31.88 23.59
CA ASN A 110 -0.58 32.68 23.50
C ASN A 110 -1.74 31.91 22.84
N ASN A 111 -1.55 30.67 22.43
CA ASN A 111 -2.64 29.82 22.00
C ASN A 111 -3.48 29.40 23.19
N THR A 112 -4.75 29.05 22.95
CA THR A 112 -5.69 28.63 24.00
C THR A 112 -5.61 27.12 24.25
N LEU A 113 -6.11 26.67 25.40
CA LEU A 113 -6.27 25.25 25.72
C LEU A 113 -7.22 24.56 24.72
N GLY A 114 -8.26 25.26 24.25
CA GLY A 114 -9.17 24.76 23.22
C GLY A 114 -8.50 24.50 21.90
N GLU A 115 -7.55 25.35 21.47
CA GLU A 115 -6.74 25.12 20.28
C GLU A 115 -5.80 23.90 20.45
N ALA A 116 -5.23 23.73 21.64
CA ALA A 116 -4.42 22.57 21.97
C ALA A 116 -5.23 21.28 21.95
N ASP A 117 -6.42 21.27 22.55
CA ASP A 117 -7.33 20.12 22.56
C ASP A 117 -7.78 19.74 21.14
N ALA A 118 -8.20 20.73 20.34
CA ALA A 118 -8.58 20.50 18.94
C ALA A 118 -7.44 19.89 18.12
N LEU A 119 -6.20 20.40 18.30
CA LEU A 119 -5.01 19.84 17.62
C LEU A 119 -4.74 18.42 18.08
N MET A 120 -4.78 18.17 19.40
CA MET A 120 -4.55 16.83 19.95
C MET A 120 -5.64 15.83 19.52
N ALA A 121 -6.90 16.24 19.47
CA ALA A 121 -8.02 15.41 19.02
C ALA A 121 -7.88 15.07 17.52
N LYS A 122 -7.61 16.08 16.68
CA LYS A 122 -7.46 15.90 15.22
C LYS A 122 -6.37 14.87 14.88
N TYR A 123 -5.21 14.99 15.53
CA TYR A 123 -4.05 14.14 15.24
C TYR A 123 -3.86 12.96 16.21
N ARG A 124 -4.80 12.78 17.17
CA ARG A 124 -4.77 11.70 18.18
C ARG A 124 -3.46 11.65 18.97
N ILE A 125 -2.91 12.82 19.27
CA ILE A 125 -1.72 13.00 20.10
C ILE A 125 -2.12 13.45 21.51
N SER A 126 -1.26 13.19 22.50
CA SER A 126 -1.56 13.45 23.92
C SER A 126 -0.72 14.58 24.51
N GLY A 127 -0.09 15.39 23.68
CA GLY A 127 0.63 16.58 24.13
C GLY A 127 1.49 17.16 23.01
N VAL A 128 1.75 18.46 23.15
CA VAL A 128 2.35 19.30 22.13
C VAL A 128 3.44 20.18 22.78
N PRO A 129 4.67 20.23 22.20
CA PRO A 129 5.68 21.22 22.60
C PRO A 129 5.18 22.65 22.41
N VAL A 130 5.58 23.54 23.29
CA VAL A 130 5.30 24.98 23.20
C VAL A 130 6.57 25.72 22.90
N VAL A 131 6.56 26.55 21.87
CA VAL A 131 7.73 27.30 21.42
C VAL A 131 7.47 28.80 21.40
N ASP A 132 8.52 29.60 21.56
CA ASP A 132 8.46 31.04 21.36
C ASP A 132 8.50 31.43 19.86
N THR A 133 8.51 32.72 19.58
CA THR A 133 8.58 33.30 18.23
C THR A 133 9.85 32.93 17.46
N ASP A 134 10.92 32.56 18.16
CA ASP A 134 12.20 32.14 17.59
C ASP A 134 12.30 30.61 17.40
N GLY A 135 11.24 29.87 17.75
CA GLY A 135 11.17 28.42 17.70
C GLY A 135 11.91 27.70 18.84
N ARG A 136 12.24 28.42 19.92
CA ARG A 136 12.85 27.83 21.12
C ARG A 136 11.78 27.14 21.96
N LEU A 137 12.11 25.97 22.47
CA LEU A 137 11.24 25.24 23.37
C LEU A 137 11.12 26.00 24.72
N ILE A 138 9.90 26.38 25.10
CA ILE A 138 9.58 27.07 26.35
C ILE A 138 8.67 26.26 27.26
N GLY A 139 8.05 25.21 26.76
CA GLY A 139 7.15 24.37 27.54
C GLY A 139 6.65 23.16 26.79
N ILE A 140 5.82 22.40 27.45
CA ILE A 140 5.02 21.31 26.88
C ILE A 140 3.63 21.32 27.50
N ILE A 141 2.58 21.16 26.68
CA ILE A 141 1.20 21.00 27.13
C ILE A 141 0.73 19.58 26.80
N THR A 142 0.11 18.90 27.74
CA THR A 142 -0.35 17.52 27.60
C THR A 142 -1.80 17.37 28.09
N ASN A 143 -2.46 16.26 27.69
CA ASN A 143 -3.79 15.91 28.21
C ASN A 143 -3.82 15.84 29.74
N ARG A 144 -2.69 15.54 30.40
CA ARG A 144 -2.60 15.51 31.87
C ARG A 144 -2.73 16.91 32.46
N ASP A 145 -2.10 17.91 31.84
CA ASP A 145 -2.14 19.31 32.29
C ASP A 145 -3.54 19.90 32.11
N MET A 146 -4.25 19.49 31.05
CA MET A 146 -5.61 20.00 30.74
C MET A 146 -6.74 19.20 31.40
N LYS A 147 -6.45 18.06 32.06
CA LYS A 147 -7.48 17.08 32.48
C LYS A 147 -8.58 17.62 33.37
N PHE A 148 -8.31 18.64 34.17
CA PHE A 148 -9.23 19.22 35.12
C PHE A 148 -9.53 20.71 34.83
N GLU A 149 -9.12 21.20 33.64
CA GLU A 149 -9.38 22.56 33.22
C GLU A 149 -10.79 22.67 32.61
N GLU A 150 -11.61 23.54 33.16
CA GLU A 150 -12.98 23.79 32.69
C GLU A 150 -13.01 24.94 31.66
N ASN A 151 -12.09 25.90 31.78
CA ASN A 151 -12.02 27.08 30.92
C ASN A 151 -11.00 26.85 29.77
N MET A 152 -11.52 26.50 28.62
CA MET A 152 -10.69 26.23 27.42
C MET A 152 -10.19 27.52 26.74
N ASP A 153 -10.63 28.69 27.15
CA ASP A 153 -10.12 29.98 26.63
C ASP A 153 -8.85 30.44 27.36
N ARG A 154 -8.42 29.76 28.42
CA ARG A 154 -7.14 30.03 29.10
C ARG A 154 -5.97 29.85 28.14
N LEU A 155 -4.93 30.67 28.34
CA LEU A 155 -3.70 30.58 27.57
C LEU A 155 -2.88 29.35 27.98
N ILE A 156 -2.24 28.73 27.01
CA ILE A 156 -1.34 27.58 27.23
C ILE A 156 -0.23 27.92 28.21
N SER A 157 0.31 29.15 28.16
CA SER A 157 1.36 29.64 29.07
C SER A 157 1.01 29.57 30.52
N GLU A 158 -0.30 29.57 30.89
CA GLU A 158 -0.76 29.52 32.27
C GLU A 158 -0.82 28.09 32.85
N VAL A 159 -0.80 27.07 31.96
CA VAL A 159 -1.10 25.68 32.34
C VAL A 159 0.02 24.74 31.96
N MET A 160 0.83 25.08 30.92
CA MET A 160 1.92 24.24 30.42
C MET A 160 2.97 23.96 31.49
N THR A 161 3.62 22.80 31.36
CA THR A 161 4.86 22.54 32.11
C THR A 161 6.00 23.31 31.43
N SER A 162 6.59 24.29 32.15
CA SER A 162 7.68 25.16 31.68
C SER A 162 8.98 24.98 32.48
N GLU A 163 8.88 24.53 33.75
CA GLU A 163 10.04 24.28 34.61
C GLU A 163 10.47 22.83 34.56
N GLY A 164 11.80 22.58 34.66
CA GLY A 164 12.35 21.24 34.70
C GLY A 164 12.18 20.45 33.40
N LEU A 165 12.09 21.13 32.26
CA LEU A 165 11.95 20.49 30.95
C LEU A 165 13.11 19.52 30.68
N VAL A 166 12.77 18.25 30.47
CA VAL A 166 13.72 17.22 30.06
C VAL A 166 13.73 17.16 28.55
N THR A 167 14.90 17.32 27.93
CA THR A 167 15.09 17.34 26.49
C THR A 167 16.18 16.36 26.05
N GLY A 168 16.10 15.89 24.82
CA GLY A 168 17.21 15.21 24.12
C GLY A 168 17.90 16.18 23.13
N ARG A 169 19.10 15.84 22.72
CA ARG A 169 19.81 16.57 21.67
C ARG A 169 19.51 16.00 20.28
N GLU A 170 19.71 16.79 19.26
CA GLU A 170 19.68 16.30 17.88
C GLU A 170 20.65 15.11 17.72
N GLY A 171 20.19 14.00 17.12
CA GLY A 171 20.95 12.76 17.03
C GLY A 171 20.70 11.74 18.18
N THR A 172 19.90 12.11 19.21
CA THR A 172 19.49 11.14 20.26
C THR A 172 18.85 9.90 19.63
N THR A 173 19.40 8.73 19.92
CA THR A 173 18.85 7.44 19.47
C THR A 173 17.59 7.04 20.27
N LEU A 174 16.80 6.12 19.72
CA LEU A 174 15.60 5.63 20.41
C LEU A 174 15.93 4.90 21.72
N GLU A 175 17.08 4.21 21.81
CA GLU A 175 17.52 3.55 23.05
C GLU A 175 17.90 4.58 24.12
N GLU A 176 18.66 5.61 23.74
CA GLU A 176 18.98 6.72 24.67
C GLU A 176 17.71 7.45 25.11
N ALA A 177 16.78 7.72 24.17
CA ALA A 177 15.50 8.34 24.50
C ALA A 177 14.68 7.49 25.46
N LYS A 178 14.63 6.16 25.28
CA LYS A 178 13.97 5.22 26.18
C LYS A 178 14.53 5.30 27.60
N ASP A 179 15.85 5.37 27.73
CA ASP A 179 16.49 5.48 29.04
C ASP A 179 16.20 6.84 29.72
N ILE A 180 16.16 7.92 28.97
CA ILE A 180 15.81 9.26 29.47
C ILE A 180 14.34 9.28 29.91
N LEU A 181 13.41 8.82 29.07
CA LEU A 181 11.96 8.74 29.36
C LEU A 181 11.71 7.91 30.63
N ARG A 182 12.36 6.74 30.76
CA ARG A 182 12.25 5.86 31.92
C ARG A 182 12.78 6.53 33.20
N ARG A 183 13.97 7.14 33.13
CA ARG A 183 14.65 7.75 34.30
C ARG A 183 13.86 8.93 34.85
N HIS A 184 13.32 9.76 33.95
CA HIS A 184 12.57 10.94 34.32
C HIS A 184 11.05 10.71 34.46
N LYS A 185 10.56 9.50 34.18
CA LYS A 185 9.15 9.10 34.24
C LYS A 185 8.24 9.99 33.38
N ILE A 186 8.74 10.42 32.22
CA ILE A 186 8.02 11.23 31.26
C ILE A 186 7.66 10.39 30.02
N GLU A 187 6.61 10.81 29.29
CA GLU A 187 6.10 10.09 28.11
C GLU A 187 6.57 10.70 26.80
N LYS A 188 7.11 11.92 26.85
CA LYS A 188 7.51 12.72 25.68
C LYS A 188 8.84 13.37 25.93
N LEU A 189 9.74 13.28 24.95
CA LEU A 189 11.09 13.85 24.99
C LEU A 189 11.23 14.81 23.81
N PRO A 190 11.10 16.13 24.01
CA PRO A 190 11.44 17.11 22.99
C PRO A 190 12.94 17.01 22.64
N ILE A 191 13.25 17.06 21.36
CA ILE A 191 14.61 17.08 20.83
C ILE A 191 14.93 18.50 20.40
N VAL A 192 16.03 19.04 20.89
CA VAL A 192 16.43 20.43 20.66
C VAL A 192 17.86 20.51 20.12
N ASP A 193 18.16 21.61 19.40
CA ASP A 193 19.52 21.95 19.00
C ASP A 193 20.27 22.70 20.14
N ASP A 194 21.53 23.06 19.89
CA ASP A 194 22.38 23.79 20.85
C ASP A 194 21.82 25.17 21.23
N ASN A 195 20.91 25.75 20.44
CA ASN A 195 20.20 27.01 20.74
C ASN A 195 18.85 26.80 21.41
N PHE A 196 18.56 25.56 21.86
CA PHE A 196 17.31 25.14 22.46
C PHE A 196 16.09 25.27 21.53
N ARG A 197 16.30 25.27 20.21
CA ARG A 197 15.23 25.27 19.21
C ARG A 197 14.69 23.85 19.03
N LEU A 198 13.38 23.73 18.96
CA LEU A 198 12.70 22.45 18.75
C LEU A 198 13.05 21.85 17.38
N LYS A 199 13.61 20.64 17.38
CA LYS A 199 13.99 19.86 16.20
C LYS A 199 13.20 18.57 16.04
N GLY A 200 12.67 18.07 17.15
CA GLY A 200 11.95 16.81 17.11
C GLY A 200 11.21 16.52 18.40
N LEU A 201 10.51 15.40 18.39
CA LEU A 201 9.81 14.83 19.54
C LEU A 201 9.92 13.31 19.49
N ILE A 202 10.26 12.67 20.60
CA ILE A 202 10.21 11.21 20.76
C ILE A 202 9.20 10.90 21.85
N THR A 203 8.33 9.93 21.62
CA THR A 203 7.36 9.51 22.64
C THR A 203 7.54 8.03 22.99
N ILE A 204 7.05 7.62 24.18
CA ILE A 204 7.01 6.20 24.56
C ILE A 204 6.26 5.39 23.51
N LYS A 205 5.15 5.92 22.98
CA LYS A 205 4.36 5.24 21.94
C LYS A 205 5.16 4.95 20.69
N ASP A 206 6.09 5.82 20.30
CA ASP A 206 6.94 5.60 19.11
C ASP A 206 7.92 4.47 19.35
N ILE A 207 8.48 4.39 20.55
CA ILE A 207 9.36 3.28 20.96
C ILE A 207 8.59 1.95 21.03
N GLU A 208 7.39 1.95 21.62
CA GLU A 208 6.51 0.77 21.69
C GLU A 208 6.13 0.27 20.31
N LYS A 209 5.84 1.18 19.36
CA LYS A 209 5.53 0.83 17.96
C LYS A 209 6.70 0.15 17.25
N VAL A 210 7.93 0.61 17.46
CA VAL A 210 9.13 -0.04 16.87
C VAL A 210 9.29 -1.47 17.38
N VAL A 211 9.03 -1.70 18.68
CA VAL A 211 9.07 -3.04 19.27
C VAL A 211 7.91 -3.91 18.76
N LYS A 212 6.71 -3.31 18.65
CA LYS A 212 5.49 -4.02 18.23
C LYS A 212 5.49 -4.38 16.75
N TYR A 213 6.06 -3.51 15.90
CA TYR A 213 6.06 -3.65 14.44
C TYR A 213 7.49 -3.66 13.87
N PRO A 214 8.31 -4.66 14.20
CA PRO A 214 9.72 -4.70 13.80
C PRO A 214 9.91 -4.83 12.28
N ASN A 215 8.87 -5.29 11.57
CA ASN A 215 8.90 -5.52 10.14
C ASN A 215 8.40 -4.31 9.32
N SER A 216 8.09 -3.19 9.96
CA SER A 216 7.53 -2.01 9.28
C SER A 216 8.40 -1.54 8.11
N ALA A 217 7.76 -1.24 6.98
CA ALA A 217 8.42 -0.62 5.84
C ALA A 217 8.55 0.90 6.09
N LYS A 218 9.77 1.39 6.17
CA LYS A 218 10.07 2.78 6.54
C LYS A 218 11.01 3.46 5.54
N ASP A 219 10.85 4.77 5.43
CA ASP A 219 11.76 5.62 4.68
C ASP A 219 13.06 5.89 5.48
N LYS A 220 14.00 6.61 4.85
CA LYS A 220 15.28 7.00 5.49
C LYS A 220 15.15 7.87 6.76
N HIS A 221 13.96 8.43 7.00
CA HIS A 221 13.64 9.23 8.19
C HIS A 221 12.88 8.41 9.26
N GLY A 222 12.71 7.11 9.07
CA GLY A 222 12.00 6.22 9.99
C GLY A 222 10.48 6.33 9.92
N ARG A 223 9.90 7.02 8.92
CA ARG A 223 8.47 7.16 8.72
C ARG A 223 7.95 6.03 7.84
N LEU A 224 6.70 5.60 8.05
CA LEU A 224 6.08 4.57 7.24
C LEU A 224 6.07 4.93 5.75
N LEU A 225 6.33 3.95 4.89
CA LEU A 225 6.21 4.12 3.45
C LEU A 225 4.75 4.28 3.04
N CYS A 226 4.50 5.22 2.13
CA CYS A 226 3.19 5.51 1.59
C CYS A 226 3.27 5.80 0.10
N ALA A 227 2.38 5.20 -0.68
CA ALA A 227 2.16 5.56 -2.07
C ALA A 227 0.79 6.21 -2.25
N ALA A 228 0.61 6.98 -3.32
CA ALA A 228 -0.66 7.59 -3.64
C ALA A 228 -0.93 7.57 -5.15
N ALA A 229 -2.20 7.34 -5.52
CA ALA A 229 -2.63 7.28 -6.91
C ALA A 229 -2.82 8.66 -7.51
N ILE A 230 -2.41 8.81 -8.76
CA ILE A 230 -2.71 9.95 -9.64
C ILE A 230 -3.42 9.45 -10.90
N GLY A 231 -4.20 10.32 -11.53
CA GLY A 231 -4.94 10.00 -12.75
C GLY A 231 -4.39 10.74 -13.96
N VAL A 232 -5.05 10.55 -15.11
CA VAL A 232 -4.73 11.20 -16.39
C VAL A 232 -5.65 12.38 -16.58
N THR A 233 -5.62 13.31 -15.64
CA THR A 233 -6.48 14.49 -15.55
C THR A 233 -5.66 15.76 -15.81
N ASN A 234 -6.32 16.88 -16.08
CA ASN A 234 -5.64 18.15 -16.33
C ASN A 234 -4.88 18.67 -15.10
N ASP A 235 -5.30 18.28 -13.89
CA ASP A 235 -4.72 18.64 -12.60
C ASP A 235 -3.62 17.67 -12.12
N ILE A 236 -3.10 16.82 -13.00
CA ILE A 236 -2.12 15.76 -12.63
C ILE A 236 -0.89 16.33 -11.92
N LEU A 237 -0.37 17.49 -12.36
CA LEU A 237 0.82 18.11 -11.75
C LEU A 237 0.48 18.76 -10.40
N ASP A 238 -0.70 19.36 -10.26
CA ASP A 238 -1.15 19.95 -8.99
C ASP A 238 -1.33 18.84 -7.94
N ARG A 239 -1.99 17.75 -8.32
CA ARG A 239 -2.15 16.56 -7.44
C ARG A 239 -0.81 15.93 -7.09
N ALA A 240 0.05 15.71 -8.06
CA ALA A 240 1.39 15.19 -7.80
C ALA A 240 2.19 16.10 -6.86
N GLY A 241 2.13 17.44 -7.09
CA GLY A 241 2.79 18.44 -6.25
C GLY A 241 2.31 18.41 -4.79
N GLY A 242 0.98 18.38 -4.56
CA GLY A 242 0.41 18.27 -3.21
C GLY A 242 0.83 16.99 -2.49
N LEU A 243 0.85 15.86 -3.19
CA LEU A 243 1.28 14.57 -2.63
C LEU A 243 2.78 14.54 -2.33
N VAL A 244 3.63 15.12 -3.20
CA VAL A 244 5.08 15.24 -2.97
C VAL A 244 5.34 16.13 -1.76
N GLN A 245 4.62 17.24 -1.63
CA GLN A 245 4.73 18.13 -0.47
C GLN A 245 4.31 17.44 0.84
N ALA A 246 3.30 16.56 0.79
CA ALA A 246 2.90 15.71 1.93
C ALA A 246 3.92 14.60 2.25
N GLY A 247 4.94 14.39 1.39
CA GLY A 247 6.02 13.44 1.62
C GLY A 247 5.74 12.02 1.13
N VAL A 248 4.93 11.86 0.08
CA VAL A 248 4.68 10.55 -0.55
C VAL A 248 5.99 9.93 -1.05
N ASP A 249 6.16 8.61 -0.87
CA ASP A 249 7.36 7.90 -1.32
C ASP A 249 7.27 7.47 -2.79
N ALA A 250 6.06 7.11 -3.25
CA ALA A 250 5.81 6.76 -4.64
C ALA A 250 4.46 7.28 -5.14
N LEU A 251 4.44 7.78 -6.37
CA LEU A 251 3.21 8.06 -7.11
C LEU A 251 2.83 6.86 -7.97
N VAL A 252 1.53 6.58 -8.07
CA VAL A 252 1.00 5.50 -8.91
C VAL A 252 0.09 6.10 -9.98
N LEU A 253 0.59 6.19 -11.21
CA LEU A 253 -0.22 6.57 -12.37
C LEU A 253 -1.07 5.37 -12.78
N ASP A 254 -2.34 5.39 -12.40
CA ASP A 254 -3.26 4.27 -12.48
C ASP A 254 -4.26 4.42 -13.62
N SER A 255 -4.20 3.53 -14.61
CA SER A 255 -5.04 3.51 -15.81
C SER A 255 -5.49 2.09 -16.15
N ALA A 256 -6.64 1.96 -16.81
CA ALA A 256 -7.11 0.69 -17.35
C ALA A 256 -6.25 0.18 -18.50
N HIS A 257 -5.58 1.09 -19.24
CA HIS A 257 -4.69 0.75 -20.34
C HIS A 257 -3.46 1.67 -20.36
N GLY A 258 -2.37 1.21 -19.75
CA GLY A 258 -1.11 1.97 -19.61
C GLY A 258 -0.35 2.15 -20.93
N HIS A 259 -0.50 1.22 -21.90
CA HIS A 259 0.16 1.30 -23.20
C HIS A 259 -0.57 2.26 -24.15
N SER A 260 -0.74 3.51 -23.74
CA SER A 260 -1.35 4.56 -24.55
C SER A 260 -0.48 5.81 -24.58
N ALA A 261 -0.54 6.56 -25.69
CA ALA A 261 0.27 7.78 -25.88
C ALA A 261 0.04 8.80 -24.76
N ASN A 262 -1.21 8.94 -24.29
CA ASN A 262 -1.53 9.87 -23.22
C ASN A 262 -0.90 9.49 -21.88
N ILE A 263 -0.88 8.18 -21.54
CA ILE A 263 -0.23 7.70 -20.32
C ILE A 263 1.28 7.95 -20.39
N MET A 264 1.93 7.58 -21.50
CA MET A 264 3.37 7.81 -21.68
C MET A 264 3.73 9.31 -21.58
N ARG A 265 2.90 10.20 -22.17
CA ARG A 265 3.04 11.65 -21.99
C ARG A 265 2.93 12.07 -20.52
N CYS A 266 1.95 11.54 -19.79
CA CYS A 266 1.77 11.84 -18.37
C CYS A 266 2.93 11.33 -17.50
N VAL A 267 3.48 10.14 -17.79
CA VAL A 267 4.70 9.64 -17.14
C VAL A 267 5.84 10.64 -17.32
N GLY A 268 6.08 11.08 -18.56
CA GLY A 268 7.12 12.09 -18.85
C GLY A 268 6.88 13.42 -18.15
N LEU A 269 5.64 13.91 -18.11
CA LEU A 269 5.30 15.17 -17.43
C LEU A 269 5.60 15.09 -15.92
N VAL A 270 5.17 14.03 -15.26
CA VAL A 270 5.40 13.84 -13.81
C VAL A 270 6.88 13.68 -13.49
N LYS A 271 7.61 12.87 -14.25
CA LYS A 271 9.06 12.67 -14.03
C LYS A 271 9.88 13.93 -14.31
N ASN A 272 9.49 14.76 -15.28
CA ASN A 272 10.16 16.03 -15.52
C ASN A 272 9.89 17.06 -14.40
N ALA A 273 8.68 17.09 -13.85
CA ALA A 273 8.32 18.01 -12.77
C ALA A 273 8.87 17.56 -11.40
N PHE A 274 8.91 16.24 -11.15
CA PHE A 274 9.30 15.64 -9.87
C PHE A 274 10.29 14.47 -10.10
N PRO A 275 11.53 14.73 -10.53
CA PRO A 275 12.49 13.70 -10.93
C PRO A 275 12.86 12.73 -9.79
N GLU A 276 12.84 13.20 -8.54
CA GLU A 276 13.24 12.41 -7.36
C GLU A 276 12.13 11.46 -6.87
N VAL A 277 10.86 11.73 -7.21
CA VAL A 277 9.76 10.87 -6.77
C VAL A 277 9.73 9.57 -7.59
N GLN A 278 9.48 8.46 -6.92
CA GLN A 278 9.33 7.18 -7.59
C GLN A 278 7.96 7.12 -8.27
N LEU A 279 7.93 6.76 -9.55
CA LEU A 279 6.71 6.67 -10.34
C LEU A 279 6.43 5.24 -10.79
N ILE A 280 5.33 4.69 -10.29
CA ILE A 280 4.78 3.41 -10.71
C ILE A 280 3.73 3.69 -11.80
N ALA A 281 3.80 3.06 -12.95
CA ALA A 281 2.84 3.27 -14.02
C ALA A 281 2.20 1.97 -14.50
N GLY A 282 0.94 2.01 -14.87
CA GLY A 282 0.17 0.87 -15.39
C GLY A 282 -1.30 1.20 -15.67
N ASN A 283 -2.10 0.18 -16.06
CA ASN A 283 -1.73 -1.22 -16.16
C ASN A 283 -1.39 -1.62 -17.60
N VAL A 284 -0.46 -2.52 -17.70
CA VAL A 284 -0.10 -3.19 -18.96
C VAL A 284 -0.25 -4.70 -18.82
N ALA A 285 -0.18 -5.44 -19.93
CA ALA A 285 -0.26 -6.91 -19.93
C ALA A 285 0.71 -7.55 -20.95
N THR A 286 1.59 -6.77 -21.59
CA THR A 286 2.52 -7.25 -22.62
C THR A 286 3.93 -6.70 -22.40
N ALA A 287 4.92 -7.35 -23.01
CA ALA A 287 6.31 -6.92 -22.99
C ALA A 287 6.48 -5.52 -23.62
N GLU A 288 5.81 -5.26 -24.76
CA GLU A 288 5.88 -3.98 -25.48
C GLU A 288 5.30 -2.83 -24.64
N GLY A 289 4.15 -3.07 -23.97
CA GLY A 289 3.55 -2.07 -23.07
C GLY A 289 4.46 -1.77 -21.88
N THR A 290 5.13 -2.79 -21.35
CA THR A 290 6.11 -2.66 -20.27
C THR A 290 7.31 -1.82 -20.73
N GLU A 291 7.89 -2.13 -21.91
CA GLU A 291 9.00 -1.39 -22.46
C GLU A 291 8.64 0.08 -22.71
N ALA A 292 7.45 0.34 -23.25
CA ALA A 292 6.97 1.70 -23.53
C ALA A 292 6.89 2.56 -22.25
N LEU A 293 6.36 2.03 -21.16
CA LEU A 293 6.30 2.72 -19.87
C LEU A 293 7.70 2.96 -19.26
N ILE A 294 8.60 1.98 -19.37
CA ILE A 294 9.98 2.11 -18.92
C ILE A 294 10.70 3.23 -19.68
N LYS A 295 10.58 3.25 -21.01
CA LYS A 295 11.17 4.29 -21.88
C LYS A 295 10.58 5.67 -21.62
N ALA A 296 9.33 5.75 -21.19
CA ALA A 296 8.69 7.00 -20.77
C ALA A 296 9.18 7.51 -19.41
N GLY A 297 9.87 6.69 -18.59
CA GLY A 297 10.47 7.07 -17.32
C GLY A 297 9.83 6.45 -16.08
N ALA A 298 9.02 5.40 -16.21
CA ALA A 298 8.48 4.68 -15.06
C ALA A 298 9.59 3.95 -14.26
N ASP A 299 9.56 4.08 -12.93
CA ASP A 299 10.50 3.42 -12.01
C ASP A 299 10.04 2.01 -11.62
N CYS A 300 8.77 1.68 -11.88
CA CYS A 300 8.17 0.37 -11.71
C CYS A 300 6.93 0.26 -12.61
N VAL A 301 6.64 -0.94 -13.12
CA VAL A 301 5.49 -1.18 -14.01
C VAL A 301 4.46 -2.07 -13.34
N LYS A 302 3.20 -1.67 -13.38
CA LYS A 302 2.07 -2.41 -12.82
C LYS A 302 1.36 -3.21 -13.91
N VAL A 303 1.20 -4.53 -13.68
CA VAL A 303 0.79 -5.53 -14.66
C VAL A 303 -0.53 -6.17 -14.28
N GLY A 304 -1.51 -6.11 -15.19
CA GLY A 304 -2.81 -6.78 -15.03
C GLY A 304 -3.94 -6.02 -15.72
N ILE A 305 -4.50 -6.61 -16.77
CA ILE A 305 -5.69 -6.11 -17.45
C ILE A 305 -6.80 -7.14 -17.32
N GLY A 306 -7.80 -6.82 -16.49
CA GLY A 306 -8.99 -7.62 -16.27
C GLY A 306 -8.89 -8.83 -15.34
N PRO A 307 -7.82 -9.08 -14.51
CA PRO A 307 -7.79 -10.23 -13.62
C PRO A 307 -8.53 -10.03 -12.29
N GLY A 308 -8.90 -8.80 -11.95
CA GLY A 308 -9.55 -8.48 -10.67
C GLY A 308 -10.93 -9.14 -10.51
N SER A 309 -11.29 -9.55 -9.29
CA SER A 309 -12.53 -10.29 -8.98
C SER A 309 -13.83 -9.53 -9.30
N ILE A 310 -13.75 -8.18 -9.33
CA ILE A 310 -14.87 -7.28 -9.63
C ILE A 310 -14.71 -6.56 -10.97
N CYS A 311 -13.70 -6.94 -11.76
CA CYS A 311 -13.44 -6.37 -13.08
C CYS A 311 -14.22 -7.12 -14.15
N THR A 312 -14.92 -6.38 -15.01
CA THR A 312 -15.64 -6.94 -16.16
C THR A 312 -15.03 -6.51 -17.50
N THR A 313 -13.85 -5.90 -17.50
CA THR A 313 -13.17 -5.43 -18.73
C THR A 313 -13.09 -6.52 -19.80
N ARG A 314 -12.70 -7.74 -19.42
CA ARG A 314 -12.57 -8.87 -20.38
C ARG A 314 -13.91 -9.26 -21.00
N VAL A 315 -15.01 -9.16 -20.25
CA VAL A 315 -16.36 -9.50 -20.71
C VAL A 315 -16.96 -8.37 -21.54
N VAL A 316 -16.75 -7.12 -21.11
CA VAL A 316 -17.36 -5.94 -21.75
C VAL A 316 -16.60 -5.52 -23.00
N SER A 317 -15.28 -5.47 -22.94
CA SER A 317 -14.41 -5.01 -24.04
C SER A 317 -13.80 -6.14 -24.88
N GLY A 318 -13.75 -7.38 -24.35
CA GLY A 318 -13.08 -8.50 -24.99
C GLY A 318 -11.53 -8.44 -24.84
N ILE A 319 -11.01 -7.54 -24.00
CA ILE A 319 -9.57 -7.27 -23.88
C ILE A 319 -9.03 -7.85 -22.58
N GLY A 320 -7.85 -8.48 -22.63
CA GLY A 320 -7.13 -8.97 -21.46
C GLY A 320 -6.10 -10.01 -21.82
N VAL A 321 -5.15 -10.23 -20.90
CA VAL A 321 -4.18 -11.33 -20.94
C VAL A 321 -4.25 -12.08 -19.62
N PRO A 322 -4.28 -13.41 -19.61
CA PRO A 322 -4.21 -14.21 -18.38
C PRO A 322 -2.97 -13.87 -17.55
N GLN A 323 -3.12 -13.81 -16.22
CA GLN A 323 -2.20 -13.06 -15.36
C GLN A 323 -0.79 -13.65 -15.26
N ILE A 324 -0.64 -14.98 -15.26
CA ILE A 324 0.70 -15.62 -15.27
C ILE A 324 1.46 -15.24 -16.54
N THR A 325 0.82 -15.33 -17.70
CA THR A 325 1.43 -14.94 -18.99
C THR A 325 1.80 -13.47 -18.99
N ALA A 326 0.88 -12.59 -18.57
CA ALA A 326 1.15 -11.15 -18.52
C ALA A 326 2.34 -10.81 -17.61
N VAL A 327 2.44 -11.45 -16.45
CA VAL A 327 3.54 -11.21 -15.50
C VAL A 327 4.87 -11.74 -16.05
N LEU A 328 4.89 -12.94 -16.63
CA LEU A 328 6.11 -13.54 -17.23
C LEU A 328 6.69 -12.63 -18.34
N GLU A 329 5.85 -12.17 -19.27
CA GLU A 329 6.28 -11.30 -20.37
C GLU A 329 6.77 -9.94 -19.87
N ALA A 330 6.00 -9.31 -18.98
CA ALA A 330 6.34 -8.01 -18.42
C ALA A 330 7.62 -8.07 -17.56
N ALA A 331 7.77 -9.12 -16.74
CA ALA A 331 8.95 -9.31 -15.90
C ALA A 331 10.21 -9.55 -16.73
N ALA A 332 10.13 -10.38 -17.79
CA ALA A 332 11.24 -10.59 -18.69
C ALA A 332 11.71 -9.30 -19.37
N MET A 333 10.77 -8.40 -19.69
CA MET A 333 11.11 -7.08 -20.23
C MET A 333 11.66 -6.14 -19.14
N GLY A 334 11.04 -6.12 -17.96
CA GLY A 334 11.49 -5.33 -16.82
C GLY A 334 12.92 -5.66 -16.40
N ASP A 335 13.27 -6.95 -16.37
CA ASP A 335 14.61 -7.43 -16.01
C ASP A 335 15.69 -6.95 -16.99
N LYS A 336 15.39 -6.83 -18.29
CA LYS A 336 16.32 -6.25 -19.29
C LYS A 336 16.72 -4.81 -18.97
N TYR A 337 15.82 -4.05 -18.35
CA TYR A 337 16.04 -2.65 -17.99
C TYR A 337 16.35 -2.47 -16.49
N GLY A 338 16.34 -3.52 -15.70
CA GLY A 338 16.49 -3.47 -14.25
C GLY A 338 15.34 -2.74 -13.56
N ILE A 339 14.13 -2.78 -14.16
CA ILE A 339 12.90 -2.14 -13.64
C ILE A 339 11.97 -3.23 -13.10
N PRO A 340 11.57 -3.17 -11.82
CA PRO A 340 10.66 -4.14 -11.22
C PRO A 340 9.25 -4.06 -11.79
N VAL A 341 8.52 -5.18 -11.69
CA VAL A 341 7.09 -5.23 -12.04
C VAL A 341 6.25 -5.67 -10.85
N ILE A 342 5.00 -5.18 -10.80
CA ILE A 342 3.99 -5.52 -9.81
C ILE A 342 2.91 -6.37 -10.48
N ALA A 343 2.57 -7.52 -9.90
CA ALA A 343 1.40 -8.30 -10.32
C ALA A 343 0.15 -7.76 -9.63
N ASP A 344 -0.76 -7.15 -10.41
CA ASP A 344 -1.97 -6.50 -9.92
C ASP A 344 -3.22 -7.29 -10.31
N GLY A 345 -3.89 -7.85 -9.32
CA GLY A 345 -5.17 -8.55 -9.46
C GLY A 345 -5.07 -10.07 -9.66
N GLY A 346 -6.19 -10.74 -9.47
CA GLY A 346 -6.32 -12.19 -9.62
C GLY A 346 -5.89 -13.02 -8.40
N ILE A 347 -5.35 -12.42 -7.36
CA ILE A 347 -4.92 -13.09 -6.12
C ILE A 347 -6.13 -13.48 -5.28
N LYS A 348 -6.31 -14.78 -5.07
CA LYS A 348 -7.38 -15.39 -4.25
C LYS A 348 -6.83 -16.07 -3.00
N TYR A 349 -5.64 -16.65 -3.11
CA TYR A 349 -4.97 -17.44 -2.07
C TYR A 349 -3.50 -17.04 -1.95
N SER A 350 -2.87 -17.42 -0.85
CA SER A 350 -1.42 -17.22 -0.67
C SER A 350 -0.57 -17.93 -1.75
N GLY A 351 -1.06 -19.08 -2.25
CA GLY A 351 -0.41 -19.78 -3.37
C GLY A 351 -0.32 -18.96 -4.65
N ASP A 352 -1.30 -18.05 -4.90
CA ASP A 352 -1.26 -17.17 -6.07
C ASP A 352 -0.16 -16.11 -5.92
N ILE A 353 0.13 -15.66 -4.68
CA ILE A 353 1.28 -14.79 -4.40
C ILE A 353 2.58 -15.49 -4.75
N VAL A 354 2.73 -16.75 -4.34
CA VAL A 354 3.92 -17.56 -4.66
C VAL A 354 4.10 -17.66 -6.18
N LYS A 355 3.02 -17.98 -6.92
CA LYS A 355 3.02 -18.10 -8.37
C LYS A 355 3.32 -16.77 -9.08
N ALA A 356 2.75 -15.65 -8.60
CA ALA A 356 2.99 -14.33 -9.17
C ALA A 356 4.45 -13.90 -9.02
N LEU A 357 5.05 -14.13 -7.85
CA LEU A 357 6.45 -13.83 -7.60
C LEU A 357 7.36 -14.78 -8.41
N ALA A 358 7.06 -16.07 -8.47
CA ALA A 358 7.78 -17.04 -9.30
C ALA A 358 7.71 -16.71 -10.80
N ALA A 359 6.59 -16.12 -11.27
CA ALA A 359 6.45 -15.62 -12.63
C ALA A 359 7.27 -14.35 -12.93
N GLY A 360 7.94 -13.78 -11.92
CA GLY A 360 8.88 -12.68 -12.10
C GLY A 360 8.45 -11.36 -11.44
N ALA A 361 7.25 -11.23 -10.88
CA ALA A 361 6.88 -10.03 -10.14
C ALA A 361 7.79 -9.85 -8.91
N ARG A 362 8.00 -8.59 -8.51
CA ARG A 362 8.69 -8.24 -7.25
C ARG A 362 7.70 -8.02 -6.12
N VAL A 363 6.51 -7.55 -6.43
CA VAL A 363 5.46 -7.21 -5.48
C VAL A 363 4.11 -7.64 -6.05
N VAL A 364 3.16 -7.99 -5.19
CA VAL A 364 1.78 -8.24 -5.58
C VAL A 364 0.86 -7.14 -5.04
N MET A 365 -0.06 -6.65 -5.88
CA MET A 365 -1.10 -5.72 -5.45
C MET A 365 -2.40 -6.48 -5.18
N MET A 366 -3.00 -6.23 -4.02
CA MET A 366 -4.21 -6.91 -3.57
C MET A 366 -5.36 -5.92 -3.32
N GLY A 367 -6.53 -6.22 -3.89
CA GLY A 367 -7.78 -5.49 -3.65
C GLY A 367 -8.75 -6.32 -2.81
N SER A 368 -9.37 -7.35 -3.40
CA SER A 368 -10.42 -8.17 -2.77
C SER A 368 -9.98 -8.86 -1.48
N MET A 369 -8.73 -9.28 -1.40
CA MET A 369 -8.18 -9.91 -0.19
C MET A 369 -8.16 -8.97 1.02
N LEU A 370 -8.02 -7.66 0.78
CA LEU A 370 -7.91 -6.63 1.81
C LEU A 370 -9.23 -5.85 2.02
N ALA A 371 -10.14 -5.87 1.04
CA ALA A 371 -11.40 -5.12 1.10
C ALA A 371 -12.29 -5.49 2.29
N GLY A 372 -12.22 -6.74 2.77
CA GLY A 372 -12.95 -7.22 3.95
C GLY A 372 -12.29 -6.90 5.29
N CYS A 373 -11.08 -6.35 5.31
CA CYS A 373 -10.37 -6.06 6.55
C CYS A 373 -10.95 -4.83 7.28
N GLU A 374 -10.74 -4.77 8.57
CA GLU A 374 -11.24 -3.68 9.43
C GLU A 374 -10.79 -2.31 8.95
N GLU A 375 -9.54 -2.18 8.51
CA GLU A 375 -8.90 -0.92 8.13
C GLU A 375 -9.32 -0.41 6.74
N SER A 376 -9.99 -1.24 5.93
CA SER A 376 -10.50 -0.77 4.63
C SER A 376 -11.63 0.25 4.81
N PRO A 377 -11.73 1.28 3.93
CA PRO A 377 -12.75 2.33 4.05
C PRO A 377 -14.16 1.90 3.64
N GLY A 378 -14.34 0.74 2.99
CA GLY A 378 -15.64 0.23 2.60
C GLY A 378 -16.62 0.15 3.77
N GLU A 379 -17.86 0.56 3.56
CA GLU A 379 -18.91 0.54 4.57
C GLU A 379 -19.17 -0.89 5.08
N SER A 380 -19.46 -1.00 6.38
CA SER A 380 -19.82 -2.28 7.00
C SER A 380 -21.31 -2.52 6.89
N GLU A 381 -21.70 -3.70 6.43
CA GLU A 381 -23.10 -4.14 6.30
C GLU A 381 -23.34 -5.44 7.06
N ILE A 382 -24.52 -5.57 7.65
CA ILE A 382 -24.99 -6.86 8.19
C ILE A 382 -25.97 -7.46 7.20
N PHE A 383 -25.64 -8.66 6.71
CA PHE A 383 -26.51 -9.41 5.80
C PHE A 383 -26.61 -10.87 6.26
N GLN A 384 -27.83 -11.37 6.39
CA GLN A 384 -28.12 -12.72 6.89
C GLN A 384 -27.38 -13.06 8.20
N GLY A 385 -27.30 -12.09 9.15
CA GLY A 385 -26.66 -12.25 10.43
C GLY A 385 -25.11 -12.28 10.40
N ARG A 386 -24.50 -12.02 9.25
CA ARG A 386 -23.03 -11.94 9.07
C ARG A 386 -22.60 -10.53 8.70
N GLN A 387 -21.41 -10.15 9.12
CA GLN A 387 -20.83 -8.86 8.77
C GLN A 387 -20.09 -8.95 7.42
N PHE A 388 -20.32 -7.96 6.57
CA PHE A 388 -19.68 -7.77 5.27
C PHE A 388 -19.14 -6.36 5.16
N LYS A 389 -18.28 -6.14 4.19
CA LYS A 389 -17.83 -4.80 3.76
C LYS A 389 -18.17 -4.58 2.29
N VAL A 390 -18.59 -3.37 1.96
CA VAL A 390 -18.81 -2.96 0.57
C VAL A 390 -17.49 -2.98 -0.18
N TYR A 391 -17.50 -3.57 -1.35
CA TYR A 391 -16.36 -3.64 -2.26
C TYR A 391 -16.80 -3.39 -3.68
N ARG A 392 -16.15 -2.44 -4.38
CA ARG A 392 -16.52 -2.09 -5.75
C ARG A 392 -15.31 -1.91 -6.65
N GLY A 393 -15.50 -2.25 -7.93
CA GLY A 393 -14.53 -2.00 -9.00
C GLY A 393 -14.42 -0.53 -9.31
N MET A 394 -13.20 -0.07 -9.64
CA MET A 394 -12.98 1.32 -10.10
C MET A 394 -13.72 1.63 -11.40
N GLY A 395 -14.07 0.61 -12.21
CA GLY A 395 -14.93 0.71 -13.39
C GLY A 395 -16.42 0.54 -13.12
N SER A 396 -16.86 0.47 -11.87
CA SER A 396 -18.30 0.46 -11.53
C SER A 396 -18.92 1.85 -11.73
N ILE A 397 -20.23 1.91 -11.89
CA ILE A 397 -20.97 3.17 -12.06
C ILE A 397 -20.71 4.10 -10.88
N GLY A 398 -20.85 3.61 -9.65
CA GLY A 398 -20.64 4.41 -8.45
C GLY A 398 -19.21 4.92 -8.27
N ALA A 399 -18.19 4.13 -8.66
CA ALA A 399 -16.82 4.58 -8.62
C ALA A 399 -16.53 5.63 -9.71
N MET A 400 -17.03 5.43 -10.94
CA MET A 400 -16.83 6.38 -12.04
C MET A 400 -17.52 7.72 -11.77
N GLN A 401 -18.67 7.74 -11.13
CA GLN A 401 -19.35 8.96 -10.69
C GLN A 401 -18.59 9.71 -9.59
N LYS A 402 -17.77 9.02 -8.79
CA LYS A 402 -16.90 9.61 -7.77
C LYS A 402 -15.50 9.95 -8.25
N GLY A 403 -15.24 9.95 -9.57
CA GLY A 403 -14.01 10.47 -10.16
C GLY A 403 -13.07 9.44 -10.80
N SER A 404 -13.43 8.12 -10.86
CA SER A 404 -12.59 7.12 -11.52
C SER A 404 -12.83 6.99 -13.04
N GLY A 405 -13.70 7.82 -13.62
CA GLY A 405 -14.03 7.80 -15.05
C GLY A 405 -12.83 8.08 -15.98
N ASP A 406 -11.84 8.84 -15.52
CA ASP A 406 -10.60 9.11 -16.25
C ASP A 406 -9.77 7.84 -16.47
N ARG A 407 -9.78 6.91 -15.53
CA ARG A 407 -9.12 5.59 -15.62
C ARG A 407 -9.59 4.80 -16.85
N TYR A 408 -10.86 4.97 -17.23
CA TYR A 408 -11.54 4.25 -18.32
C TYR A 408 -11.79 5.15 -19.55
N PHE A 409 -11.12 6.29 -19.65
CA PHE A 409 -11.28 7.26 -20.74
C PHE A 409 -12.71 7.79 -20.92
N GLN A 410 -13.50 7.82 -19.85
CA GLN A 410 -14.92 8.23 -19.86
C GLN A 410 -15.19 9.52 -19.08
N SER A 411 -14.16 10.34 -18.83
CA SER A 411 -14.34 11.65 -18.20
C SER A 411 -15.26 12.54 -19.02
N GLY A 412 -16.31 13.10 -18.38
CA GLY A 412 -17.28 13.98 -19.03
C GLY A 412 -18.32 13.27 -19.92
N SER A 413 -18.33 11.94 -19.97
CA SER A 413 -19.34 11.20 -20.75
C SER A 413 -20.72 11.31 -20.11
N LYS A 414 -21.76 11.61 -20.93
CA LYS A 414 -23.17 11.70 -20.48
C LYS A 414 -23.74 10.35 -20.02
N LYS A 415 -23.25 9.25 -20.60
CA LYS A 415 -23.59 7.87 -20.20
C LYS A 415 -22.28 7.09 -20.03
N LEU A 416 -22.19 6.35 -18.93
CA LEU A 416 -21.04 5.55 -18.62
C LEU A 416 -21.24 4.11 -19.09
N VAL A 417 -20.17 3.45 -19.56
CA VAL A 417 -20.13 2.02 -19.84
C VAL A 417 -19.27 1.38 -18.74
N PRO A 418 -19.87 0.69 -17.78
CA PRO A 418 -19.12 0.13 -16.66
C PRO A 418 -18.27 -1.07 -17.10
N GLU A 419 -17.05 -1.13 -16.58
CA GLU A 419 -16.12 -2.25 -16.68
C GLU A 419 -15.81 -2.88 -15.32
N GLY A 420 -16.75 -2.76 -14.38
CA GLY A 420 -16.64 -3.31 -13.03
C GLY A 420 -18.00 -3.36 -12.36
N VAL A 421 -18.09 -4.21 -11.34
CA VAL A 421 -19.30 -4.39 -10.54
C VAL A 421 -19.11 -3.89 -9.11
N GLU A 422 -20.22 -3.72 -8.40
CA GLU A 422 -20.29 -3.42 -6.98
C GLU A 422 -20.82 -4.63 -6.24
N GLY A 423 -20.28 -4.92 -5.06
CA GLY A 423 -20.68 -6.05 -4.26
C GLY A 423 -20.19 -5.91 -2.82
N ARG A 424 -20.20 -7.01 -2.11
CA ARG A 424 -19.73 -7.09 -0.73
C ARG A 424 -18.83 -8.30 -0.55
N VAL A 425 -17.89 -8.19 0.38
CA VAL A 425 -16.98 -9.27 0.80
C VAL A 425 -17.17 -9.55 2.29
N PRO A 426 -16.99 -10.79 2.75
CA PRO A 426 -17.05 -11.10 4.17
C PRO A 426 -16.05 -10.25 4.96
N TYR A 427 -16.45 -9.78 6.15
CA TYR A 427 -15.56 -9.15 7.11
C TYR A 427 -14.50 -10.16 7.59
N LYS A 428 -13.24 -9.74 7.66
CA LYS A 428 -12.08 -10.60 7.94
C LYS A 428 -11.32 -10.24 9.22
N GLY A 429 -11.77 -9.21 9.97
CA GLY A 429 -11.01 -8.69 11.10
C GLY A 429 -9.81 -7.82 10.69
N PRO A 430 -8.81 -7.67 11.57
CA PRO A 430 -7.63 -6.85 11.30
C PRO A 430 -6.84 -7.33 10.08
N VAL A 431 -6.26 -6.39 9.34
CA VAL A 431 -5.43 -6.72 8.16
C VAL A 431 -4.19 -7.54 8.54
N SER A 432 -3.64 -7.34 9.74
CA SER A 432 -2.50 -8.09 10.24
C SER A 432 -2.72 -9.60 10.19
N ASP A 433 -3.93 -10.08 10.56
CA ASP A 433 -4.26 -11.50 10.55
C ASP A 433 -4.29 -12.05 9.11
N THR A 434 -4.86 -11.27 8.19
CA THR A 434 -4.87 -11.62 6.76
C THR A 434 -3.43 -11.71 6.21
N ILE A 435 -2.59 -10.71 6.50
CA ILE A 435 -1.20 -10.68 6.03
C ILE A 435 -0.39 -11.80 6.64
N PHE A 436 -0.58 -12.09 7.93
CA PHE A 436 0.08 -13.21 8.60
C PHE A 436 -0.19 -14.54 7.87
N GLN A 437 -1.45 -14.83 7.52
CA GLN A 437 -1.80 -16.03 6.76
C GLN A 437 -1.19 -16.04 5.35
N MET A 438 -1.23 -14.90 4.65
CA MET A 438 -0.67 -14.77 3.31
C MET A 438 0.84 -14.98 3.30
N MET A 439 1.56 -14.34 4.24
CA MET A 439 3.02 -14.48 4.34
C MET A 439 3.45 -15.86 4.86
N GLY A 440 2.65 -16.48 5.73
CA GLY A 440 2.82 -17.86 6.13
C GLY A 440 2.77 -18.83 4.94
N GLY A 441 1.74 -18.68 4.08
CA GLY A 441 1.62 -19.47 2.86
C GLY A 441 2.74 -19.19 1.84
N LEU A 442 3.19 -17.94 1.71
CA LEU A 442 4.33 -17.58 0.86
C LEU A 442 5.61 -18.27 1.34
N ARG A 443 5.91 -18.18 2.65
CA ARG A 443 7.07 -18.87 3.25
C ARG A 443 7.01 -20.40 3.05
N SER A 444 5.83 -20.98 3.22
CA SER A 444 5.62 -22.41 2.96
C SER A 444 5.95 -22.79 1.53
N GLY A 445 5.39 -22.05 0.53
CA GLY A 445 5.67 -22.29 -0.88
C GLY A 445 7.16 -22.12 -1.23
N MET A 446 7.80 -21.09 -0.70
CA MET A 446 9.26 -20.88 -0.88
C MET A 446 10.07 -22.01 -0.25
N GLY A 447 9.67 -22.50 0.92
CA GLY A 447 10.27 -23.65 1.58
C GLY A 447 10.19 -24.91 0.72
N TYR A 448 9.04 -25.23 0.13
CA TYR A 448 8.89 -26.35 -0.80
C TYR A 448 9.75 -26.23 -2.07
N CYS A 449 10.08 -25.03 -2.50
CA CYS A 449 10.93 -24.78 -3.66
C CYS A 449 12.42 -24.60 -3.31
N GLY A 450 12.81 -24.67 -2.04
CA GLY A 450 14.19 -24.45 -1.60
C GLY A 450 14.68 -23.00 -1.85
N CYS A 451 13.79 -22.01 -1.76
CA CYS A 451 14.06 -20.61 -2.08
C CYS A 451 14.23 -19.78 -0.82
N PRO A 452 15.45 -19.32 -0.44
CA PRO A 452 15.69 -18.56 0.77
C PRO A 452 15.24 -17.08 0.67
N ASN A 453 14.96 -16.57 -0.54
CA ASN A 453 14.55 -15.19 -0.78
C ASN A 453 13.72 -15.09 -2.07
N ILE A 454 13.11 -13.93 -2.29
CA ILE A 454 12.26 -13.65 -3.47
C ILE A 454 13.04 -13.81 -4.78
N GLU A 455 14.32 -13.42 -4.83
CA GLU A 455 15.12 -13.56 -6.06
C GLU A 455 15.32 -15.03 -6.46
N ALA A 456 15.57 -15.90 -5.49
CA ALA A 456 15.66 -17.34 -5.74
C ALA A 456 14.32 -17.91 -6.25
N LEU A 457 13.17 -17.45 -5.67
CA LEU A 457 11.84 -17.86 -6.12
C LEU A 457 11.59 -17.46 -7.60
N ARG A 458 11.99 -16.24 -7.99
CA ARG A 458 11.85 -15.73 -9.36
C ARG A 458 12.69 -16.46 -10.39
N THR A 459 13.88 -16.91 -10.01
CA THR A 459 14.91 -17.37 -10.97
C THR A 459 15.14 -18.88 -10.99
N LYS A 460 14.78 -19.62 -9.93
CA LYS A 460 15.10 -21.03 -9.78
C LYS A 460 13.91 -21.98 -9.92
N THR A 461 12.68 -21.46 -9.79
CA THR A 461 11.47 -22.29 -9.79
C THR A 461 11.01 -22.68 -11.18
N LYS A 462 10.22 -23.74 -11.26
CA LYS A 462 9.64 -24.26 -12.49
C LYS A 462 8.14 -24.42 -12.32
N PHE A 463 7.40 -24.09 -13.37
CA PHE A 463 5.97 -24.32 -13.44
C PHE A 463 5.65 -25.64 -14.14
N VAL A 464 4.58 -26.30 -13.70
CA VAL A 464 3.88 -27.33 -14.45
C VAL A 464 2.47 -26.83 -14.76
N ARG A 465 2.02 -27.04 -16.00
CA ARG A 465 0.62 -26.77 -16.37
C ARG A 465 -0.25 -27.88 -15.84
N ILE A 466 -1.43 -27.52 -15.36
CA ILE A 466 -2.44 -28.46 -14.89
C ILE A 466 -3.71 -28.37 -15.74
N THR A 467 -4.52 -29.40 -15.71
CA THR A 467 -5.84 -29.44 -16.33
C THR A 467 -6.91 -28.98 -15.33
N GLY A 468 -8.16 -28.79 -15.80
CA GLY A 468 -9.28 -28.56 -14.88
C GLY A 468 -9.49 -29.67 -13.85
N ALA A 469 -9.09 -30.92 -14.18
CA ALA A 469 -9.09 -32.04 -13.23
C ALA A 469 -8.01 -31.82 -12.14
N GLY A 470 -6.82 -31.38 -12.52
CA GLY A 470 -5.73 -31.05 -11.57
C GLY A 470 -6.08 -29.85 -10.69
N LEU A 471 -6.83 -28.88 -11.22
CA LEU A 471 -7.35 -27.77 -10.39
C LEU A 471 -8.32 -28.30 -9.34
N LYS A 472 -9.28 -29.18 -9.71
CA LYS A 472 -10.21 -29.79 -8.78
C LYS A 472 -9.47 -30.63 -7.72
N GLU A 473 -8.46 -31.40 -8.10
CA GLU A 473 -7.60 -32.16 -7.18
C GLU A 473 -6.87 -31.27 -6.19
N SER A 474 -6.54 -30.03 -6.57
CA SER A 474 -5.85 -29.06 -5.72
C SER A 474 -6.70 -28.48 -4.58
N HIS A 475 -8.01 -28.64 -4.64
CA HIS A 475 -8.94 -28.22 -3.60
C HIS A 475 -9.43 -29.42 -2.78
N PRO A 476 -9.84 -29.22 -1.51
CA PRO A 476 -10.50 -30.27 -0.74
C PRO A 476 -11.69 -30.85 -1.51
N HIS A 477 -11.70 -32.17 -1.70
CA HIS A 477 -12.74 -32.88 -2.44
C HIS A 477 -13.13 -34.16 -1.65
N ASP A 478 -14.33 -34.67 -1.91
CA ASP A 478 -14.88 -35.87 -1.29
C ASP A 478 -15.01 -35.81 0.25
N ILE A 479 -15.08 -34.59 0.81
CA ILE A 479 -15.32 -34.35 2.25
C ILE A 479 -16.28 -33.16 2.44
N TYR A 480 -16.94 -33.17 3.62
CA TYR A 480 -17.65 -31.98 4.10
C TYR A 480 -16.74 -31.23 5.10
N ILE A 481 -16.43 -29.96 4.81
CA ILE A 481 -15.65 -29.11 5.71
C ILE A 481 -16.54 -28.77 6.91
N THR A 482 -16.18 -29.26 8.09
CA THR A 482 -16.88 -28.98 9.34
C THR A 482 -16.28 -27.83 10.13
N LYS A 483 -15.01 -27.47 9.82
CA LYS A 483 -14.29 -26.34 10.40
C LYS A 483 -13.43 -25.68 9.32
N GLU A 484 -13.73 -24.44 9.00
CA GLU A 484 -12.96 -23.66 8.03
C GLU A 484 -11.55 -23.37 8.57
N ALA A 485 -10.55 -23.40 7.68
CA ALA A 485 -9.21 -22.91 7.97
C ALA A 485 -9.15 -21.39 7.76
N PRO A 486 -8.36 -20.65 8.57
CA PRO A 486 -8.30 -19.19 8.45
C PRO A 486 -7.77 -18.68 7.09
N ASN A 487 -7.10 -19.55 6.35
CA ASN A 487 -6.51 -19.26 5.03
C ASN A 487 -7.20 -19.96 3.86
N TYR A 488 -8.31 -20.68 4.13
CA TYR A 488 -9.09 -21.35 3.09
C TYR A 488 -10.59 -21.25 3.37
N THR A 489 -11.30 -20.61 2.47
CA THR A 489 -12.78 -20.55 2.47
C THR A 489 -13.29 -21.09 1.15
N MET A 490 -14.27 -21.98 1.20
CA MET A 490 -14.99 -22.37 -0.01
C MET A 490 -15.85 -21.19 -0.47
N ASN A 491 -15.64 -20.74 -1.70
CA ASN A 491 -16.57 -19.79 -2.34
C ASN A 491 -17.84 -20.58 -2.71
N PRO A 492 -19.02 -20.22 -2.19
CA PRO A 492 -20.26 -20.95 -2.53
C PRO A 492 -20.69 -20.81 -3.99
N GLN A 493 -19.95 -20.08 -4.83
CA GLN A 493 -20.25 -19.75 -6.23
C GLN A 493 -19.17 -20.21 -7.23
N GLY A 494 -18.33 -21.16 -6.85
CA GLY A 494 -17.33 -21.78 -7.75
C GLY A 494 -17.69 -23.17 -8.14
#